data_88bfad0a32034a887012943e2b9921a2
#
_entry.id   88bfad0a32034a887012943e2b9921a2
#
_cell.length_a   1.000
_cell.length_b   1.000
_cell.length_c   1.000
_cell.angle_alpha   90.00
_cell.angle_beta   90.00
_cell.angle_gamma   90.00
#
_symmetry.space_group_name_H-M   'P 1'
#
loop_
_entity.id
_entity.type
_entity.pdbx_description
1 polymer ?
#
loop_
_entity_poly.entity_id
_entity_poly.type
_entity_poly.pdbx_seq_one_letter_code
_entity_poly.pdbx_strand_id
1 'polypeptide(L)'
;MMSSLRSSVPACAAMLFAGSASGADIASIHPIGFSADGQVFAYEEYGIQDGSGFPYANIYALDLAKDTYLPGTPFRVRLEEDGATIAKARWQVQNDAETVIETRELANHPGELVAFNPVTEVDSDPHKLRYRTVPVLPPVDEPDTLVLEEVPQALDPRCEGMVEKMVSFRLRFTERDGKPADDVVHEDQRIPSSRGCVAGYRLGGIVSGTAMGGATVEVALVMVLSAGFEGQDGRWIAIPIKTAP
;
A
#
# COMPACT_ATOMS: atom_id res chain seq x y z
N MET A 1 27.31 -76.50 -10.33
CA MET A 1 27.18 -75.53 -9.23
C MET A 1 27.21 -74.13 -9.82
N MET A 2 26.01 -73.53 -10.02
CA MET A 2 25.87 -72.17 -10.55
C MET A 2 25.48 -71.25 -9.42
N SER A 3 26.39 -70.32 -9.07
CA SER A 3 26.15 -69.31 -8.02
C SER A 3 25.52 -68.08 -8.67
N SER A 4 24.26 -67.74 -8.26
CA SER A 4 23.58 -66.55 -8.71
C SER A 4 23.95 -65.35 -7.81
N LEU A 5 24.70 -64.37 -8.37
CA LEU A 5 24.90 -63.04 -7.75
C LEU A 5 23.57 -62.26 -7.84
N ARG A 6 23.03 -61.94 -6.69
CA ARG A 6 21.93 -60.95 -6.57
C ARG A 6 22.53 -59.58 -6.42
N SER A 7 22.40 -58.72 -7.43
CA SER A 7 22.68 -57.26 -7.35
C SER A 7 21.55 -56.56 -6.64
N SER A 8 21.85 -55.98 -5.48
CA SER A 8 20.93 -55.07 -4.76
C SER A 8 21.24 -53.63 -5.20
N VAL A 9 20.30 -53.01 -5.86
CA VAL A 9 20.34 -51.58 -6.23
C VAL A 9 19.82 -50.76 -5.04
N PRO A 10 20.58 -49.82 -4.47
CA PRO A 10 20.03 -48.94 -3.43
C PRO A 10 19.13 -47.89 -4.09
N ALA A 11 17.89 -47.85 -3.68
CA ALA A 11 16.95 -46.80 -4.05
C ALA A 11 17.33 -45.53 -3.24
N CYS A 12 17.92 -44.53 -3.89
CA CYS A 12 18.10 -43.19 -3.37
C CYS A 12 16.71 -42.50 -3.38
N ALA A 13 16.06 -42.38 -2.21
CA ALA A 13 14.90 -41.54 -2.03
C ALA A 13 15.36 -40.07 -2.03
N ALA A 14 15.16 -39.37 -3.15
CA ALA A 14 15.30 -37.93 -3.21
C ALA A 14 14.12 -37.30 -2.44
N MET A 15 14.36 -36.82 -1.22
CA MET A 15 13.44 -35.94 -0.52
C MET A 15 13.42 -34.58 -1.26
N LEU A 16 12.35 -34.36 -2.03
CA LEU A 16 12.02 -33.03 -2.53
C LEU A 16 11.53 -32.23 -1.33
N PHE A 17 12.39 -31.42 -0.76
CA PHE A 17 11.97 -30.30 0.07
C PHE A 17 11.28 -29.31 -0.87
N ALA A 18 9.94 -29.37 -0.90
CA ALA A 18 9.16 -28.26 -1.38
C ALA A 18 9.38 -27.13 -0.37
N GLY A 19 10.42 -26.31 -0.60
CA GLY A 19 10.57 -25.05 0.09
C GLY A 19 9.32 -24.26 -0.21
N SER A 20 8.51 -23.97 0.81
CA SER A 20 7.49 -22.95 0.72
C SER A 20 8.21 -21.70 0.26
N ALA A 21 7.87 -21.18 -0.93
CA ALA A 21 8.31 -19.86 -1.33
C ALA A 21 7.56 -18.90 -0.40
N SER A 22 8.18 -18.62 0.73
CA SER A 22 7.76 -17.60 1.64
C SER A 22 8.02 -16.26 1.00
N GLY A 23 6.98 -15.51 0.79
CA GLY A 23 7.07 -14.15 0.30
C GLY A 23 6.64 -13.22 1.43
N ALA A 24 7.33 -12.09 1.55
CA ALA A 24 6.88 -10.98 2.38
C ALA A 24 5.39 -10.66 2.13
N ASP A 25 4.66 -10.28 3.18
CA ASP A 25 3.24 -9.93 3.08
C ASP A 25 3.07 -8.52 2.49
N ILE A 26 2.98 -8.44 1.17
CA ILE A 26 2.71 -7.20 0.45
C ILE A 26 1.20 -7.08 0.24
N ALA A 27 0.57 -6.16 0.96
CA ALA A 27 -0.87 -5.93 0.85
C ALA A 27 -1.26 -5.46 -0.56
N SER A 28 -2.33 -6.03 -1.10
CA SER A 28 -3.03 -5.47 -2.25
C SER A 28 -3.81 -4.22 -1.83
N ILE A 29 -3.97 -3.25 -2.74
CA ILE A 29 -4.75 -2.03 -2.50
C ILE A 29 -5.91 -1.91 -3.48
N HIS A 30 -7.03 -1.39 -2.99
CA HIS A 30 -8.20 -1.05 -3.78
C HIS A 30 -8.76 0.29 -3.32
N PRO A 31 -8.59 1.39 -4.09
CA PRO A 31 -9.26 2.66 -3.83
C PRO A 31 -10.79 2.46 -3.85
N ILE A 32 -11.49 2.92 -2.83
CA ILE A 32 -12.96 2.90 -2.78
C ILE A 32 -13.51 4.18 -3.41
N GLY A 33 -12.96 5.33 -3.02
CA GLY A 33 -13.30 6.60 -3.63
C GLY A 33 -13.30 7.78 -2.69
N PHE A 34 -13.78 8.91 -3.21
CA PHE A 34 -13.88 10.18 -2.52
C PHE A 34 -15.34 10.46 -2.09
N SER A 35 -15.53 11.26 -1.05
CA SER A 35 -16.83 11.86 -0.79
C SER A 35 -17.16 12.90 -1.87
N ALA A 36 -18.47 13.17 -2.09
CA ALA A 36 -18.92 14.13 -3.10
C ALA A 36 -18.28 15.52 -2.96
N ASP A 37 -18.03 15.96 -1.72
CA ASP A 37 -17.36 17.22 -1.41
C ASP A 37 -15.82 17.17 -1.51
N GLY A 38 -15.25 15.99 -1.80
CA GLY A 38 -13.82 15.78 -1.90
C GLY A 38 -13.06 15.86 -0.56
N GLN A 39 -13.75 15.81 0.58
CA GLN A 39 -13.08 15.94 1.89
C GLN A 39 -12.68 14.62 2.52
N VAL A 40 -13.23 13.51 2.05
CA VAL A 40 -12.91 12.17 2.55
C VAL A 40 -12.46 11.29 1.40
N PHE A 41 -11.44 10.49 1.64
CA PHE A 41 -10.99 9.42 0.76
C PHE A 41 -10.99 8.10 1.51
N ALA A 42 -11.41 7.01 0.87
CA ALA A 42 -11.33 5.68 1.44
C ALA A 42 -10.65 4.68 0.50
N TYR A 43 -9.97 3.72 1.10
CA TYR A 43 -9.34 2.61 0.41
C TYR A 43 -9.37 1.33 1.24
N GLU A 44 -9.32 0.20 0.57
CA GLU A 44 -9.18 -1.13 1.15
C GLU A 44 -7.76 -1.64 0.90
N GLU A 45 -7.12 -2.21 1.92
CA GLU A 45 -5.96 -3.08 1.76
C GLU A 45 -6.29 -4.49 2.21
N TYR A 46 -5.74 -5.51 1.55
CA TYR A 46 -6.01 -6.90 1.88
C TYR A 46 -4.86 -7.81 1.46
N GLY A 47 -4.79 -8.98 2.09
CA GLY A 47 -3.74 -9.95 1.82
C GLY A 47 -3.87 -11.21 2.66
N ILE A 48 -2.79 -11.97 2.67
CA ILE A 48 -2.59 -13.12 3.55
C ILE A 48 -1.39 -12.80 4.43
N GLN A 49 -1.61 -12.84 5.74
CA GLN A 49 -0.57 -12.53 6.71
C GLN A 49 0.56 -13.56 6.63
N ASP A 50 1.78 -13.07 6.49
CA ASP A 50 2.98 -13.89 6.52
C ASP A 50 3.13 -14.65 7.85
N GLY A 51 3.63 -15.87 7.79
CA GLY A 51 3.82 -16.77 8.93
C GLY A 51 2.54 -17.46 9.41
N SER A 52 1.40 -16.75 9.53
CA SER A 52 0.13 -17.35 10.00
C SER A 52 -0.74 -17.91 8.89
N GLY A 53 -0.62 -17.39 7.67
CA GLY A 53 -1.48 -17.74 6.54
C GLY A 53 -2.91 -17.19 6.67
N PHE A 54 -3.21 -16.33 7.64
CA PHE A 54 -4.55 -15.80 7.84
C PHE A 54 -4.88 -14.69 6.84
N PRO A 55 -6.02 -14.79 6.14
CA PRO A 55 -6.48 -13.71 5.28
C PRO A 55 -6.96 -12.52 6.11
N TYR A 56 -6.62 -11.33 5.63
CA TYR A 56 -7.07 -10.08 6.23
C TYR A 56 -7.58 -9.08 5.19
N ALA A 57 -8.40 -8.14 5.64
CA ALA A 57 -8.82 -6.97 4.89
C ALA A 57 -9.07 -5.80 5.85
N ASN A 58 -8.63 -4.61 5.48
CA ASN A 58 -8.79 -3.39 6.24
C ASN A 58 -9.35 -2.29 5.34
N ILE A 59 -10.31 -1.50 5.85
CA ILE A 59 -10.82 -0.31 5.17
C ILE A 59 -10.49 0.92 6.00
N TYR A 60 -9.83 1.86 5.36
CA TYR A 60 -9.43 3.15 5.92
C TYR A 60 -10.26 4.25 5.29
N ALA A 61 -10.73 5.19 6.09
CA ALA A 61 -11.34 6.41 5.63
C ALA A 61 -10.60 7.62 6.24
N LEU A 62 -10.14 8.52 5.39
CA LEU A 62 -9.23 9.62 5.70
C LEU A 62 -9.93 10.96 5.50
N ASP A 63 -9.90 11.85 6.50
CA ASP A 63 -10.22 13.27 6.37
C ASP A 63 -9.03 13.96 5.69
N LEU A 64 -9.22 14.38 4.45
CA LEU A 64 -8.14 14.93 3.61
C LEU A 64 -7.66 16.31 4.09
N ALA A 65 -8.53 17.08 4.74
CA ALA A 65 -8.16 18.39 5.24
C ALA A 65 -7.26 18.29 6.48
N LYS A 66 -7.52 17.28 7.34
CA LYS A 66 -6.80 17.07 8.61
C LYS A 66 -5.65 16.08 8.51
N ASP A 67 -5.60 15.28 7.43
CA ASP A 67 -4.65 14.16 7.27
C ASP A 67 -4.75 13.19 8.47
N THR A 68 -5.99 12.81 8.80
CA THR A 68 -6.29 11.89 9.91
C THR A 68 -7.42 10.93 9.54
N TYR A 69 -7.39 9.73 10.09
CA TYR A 69 -8.48 8.79 9.90
C TYR A 69 -9.77 9.29 10.56
N LEU A 70 -10.92 9.01 9.94
CA LEU A 70 -12.23 9.30 10.53
C LEU A 70 -12.41 8.54 11.84
N PRO A 71 -13.14 9.09 12.81
CA PRO A 71 -13.49 8.37 14.03
C PRO A 71 -14.18 7.03 13.72
N GLY A 72 -13.77 5.97 14.42
CA GLY A 72 -14.29 4.61 14.21
C GLY A 72 -13.65 3.85 13.06
N THR A 73 -12.69 4.44 12.34
CA THR A 73 -11.89 3.77 11.33
C THR A 73 -10.41 3.65 11.78
N PRO A 74 -9.62 2.73 11.19
CA PRO A 74 -9.98 1.77 10.15
C PRO A 74 -10.81 0.59 10.67
N PHE A 75 -11.66 0.05 9.79
CA PHE A 75 -12.25 -1.27 9.99
C PHE A 75 -11.23 -2.33 9.68
N ARG A 76 -11.13 -3.38 10.51
CA ARG A 76 -10.12 -4.43 10.35
C ARG A 76 -10.73 -5.80 10.55
N VAL A 77 -10.47 -6.69 9.61
CA VAL A 77 -10.86 -8.11 9.68
C VAL A 77 -9.63 -8.96 9.43
N ARG A 78 -9.41 -9.95 10.31
CA ARG A 78 -8.48 -11.06 10.12
C ARG A 78 -9.20 -12.33 10.52
N LEU A 79 -9.20 -13.32 9.64
CA LEU A 79 -9.91 -14.58 9.86
C LEU A 79 -8.91 -15.67 10.22
N GLU A 80 -9.04 -16.21 11.42
CA GLU A 80 -8.12 -17.22 11.98
C GLU A 80 -8.70 -18.65 11.88
N GLU A 81 -9.82 -18.82 11.17
CA GLU A 81 -10.47 -20.11 10.98
C GLU A 81 -9.88 -20.87 9.79
N ASP A 82 -9.84 -22.20 9.89
CA ASP A 82 -9.38 -23.07 8.82
C ASP A 82 -10.21 -22.87 7.54
N GLY A 83 -9.52 -22.72 6.40
CA GLY A 83 -10.16 -22.53 5.11
C GLY A 83 -10.76 -21.13 4.87
N ALA A 84 -10.47 -20.17 5.75
CA ALA A 84 -10.82 -18.78 5.51
C ALA A 84 -10.19 -18.25 4.21
N THR A 85 -10.89 -17.37 3.52
CA THR A 85 -10.45 -16.83 2.24
C THR A 85 -10.36 -15.29 2.28
N ILE A 86 -9.51 -14.73 1.41
CA ILE A 86 -9.45 -13.27 1.20
C ILE A 86 -10.84 -12.73 0.83
N ALA A 87 -11.58 -13.43 -0.02
CA ALA A 87 -12.92 -13.00 -0.42
C ALA A 87 -13.87 -12.86 0.79
N LYS A 88 -13.79 -13.78 1.77
CA LYS A 88 -14.60 -13.72 2.99
C LYS A 88 -14.16 -12.55 3.88
N ALA A 89 -12.85 -12.34 4.06
CA ALA A 89 -12.34 -11.21 4.84
C ALA A 89 -12.75 -9.86 4.23
N ARG A 90 -12.62 -9.71 2.91
CA ARG A 90 -13.05 -8.52 2.18
C ARG A 90 -14.56 -8.28 2.29
N TRP A 91 -15.37 -9.31 2.10
CA TRP A 91 -16.82 -9.19 2.25
C TRP A 91 -17.21 -8.71 3.65
N GLN A 92 -16.57 -9.26 4.69
CA GLN A 92 -16.86 -8.87 6.07
C GLN A 92 -16.47 -7.43 6.36
N VAL A 93 -15.26 -7.01 5.98
CA VAL A 93 -14.82 -5.62 6.22
C VAL A 93 -15.64 -4.60 5.43
N GLN A 94 -16.12 -4.95 4.24
CA GLN A 94 -17.01 -4.10 3.44
C GLN A 94 -18.37 -3.92 4.13
N ASN A 95 -18.95 -4.99 4.70
CA ASN A 95 -20.18 -4.89 5.50
C ASN A 95 -19.95 -4.04 6.76
N ASP A 96 -18.83 -4.21 7.45
CA ASP A 96 -18.52 -3.42 8.64
C ASP A 96 -18.38 -1.91 8.33
N ALA A 97 -17.89 -1.59 7.12
CA ALA A 97 -17.67 -0.23 6.64
C ALA A 97 -18.88 0.37 5.87
N GLU A 98 -19.93 -0.41 5.59
CA GLU A 98 -21.06 -0.04 4.74
C GLU A 98 -21.64 1.33 5.08
N THR A 99 -21.92 1.59 6.37
CA THR A 99 -22.48 2.88 6.82
C THR A 99 -21.60 4.08 6.45
N VAL A 100 -20.26 3.94 6.56
CA VAL A 100 -19.34 5.03 6.21
C VAL A 100 -19.29 5.21 4.70
N ILE A 101 -19.24 4.12 3.95
CA ILE A 101 -19.16 4.13 2.48
C ILE A 101 -20.44 4.76 1.90
N GLU A 102 -21.62 4.34 2.35
CA GLU A 102 -22.90 4.83 1.84
C GLU A 102 -23.20 6.27 2.27
N THR A 103 -23.04 6.59 3.58
CA THR A 103 -23.32 7.93 4.09
C THR A 103 -22.45 9.01 3.46
N ARG A 104 -21.26 8.64 3.01
CA ARG A 104 -20.29 9.54 2.34
C ARG A 104 -20.31 9.41 0.83
N GLU A 105 -21.14 8.52 0.28
CA GLU A 105 -21.27 8.23 -1.16
C GLU A 105 -19.94 7.87 -1.84
N LEU A 106 -19.02 7.27 -1.08
CA LEU A 106 -17.61 7.05 -1.52
C LEU A 106 -17.54 6.22 -2.80
N ALA A 107 -18.34 5.16 -2.90
CA ALA A 107 -18.36 4.29 -4.08
C ALA A 107 -18.95 4.97 -5.34
N ASN A 108 -19.67 6.09 -5.18
CA ASN A 108 -20.22 6.86 -6.30
C ASN A 108 -19.18 7.76 -6.96
N HIS A 109 -18.06 8.01 -6.26
CA HIS A 109 -16.96 8.87 -6.71
C HIS A 109 -15.61 8.15 -6.60
N PRO A 110 -15.39 7.03 -7.35
CA PRO A 110 -14.23 6.16 -7.16
C PRO A 110 -12.89 6.84 -7.46
N GLY A 111 -12.92 7.95 -8.20
CA GLY A 111 -11.70 8.56 -8.73
C GLY A 111 -11.02 7.70 -9.80
N GLU A 112 -9.86 8.13 -10.26
CA GLU A 112 -9.03 7.44 -11.23
C GLU A 112 -7.66 7.15 -10.64
N LEU A 113 -7.16 5.93 -10.79
CA LEU A 113 -5.78 5.59 -10.48
C LEU A 113 -4.89 6.06 -11.65
N VAL A 114 -4.48 7.33 -11.61
CA VAL A 114 -3.79 8.00 -12.72
C VAL A 114 -2.31 7.64 -12.83
N ALA A 115 -1.72 7.10 -11.76
CA ALA A 115 -0.40 6.50 -11.77
C ALA A 115 -0.35 5.31 -10.81
N PHE A 116 0.35 4.24 -11.20
CA PHE A 116 0.56 3.07 -10.34
C PHE A 116 1.96 2.49 -10.56
N ASN A 117 2.66 2.24 -9.44
CA ASN A 117 4.02 1.74 -9.41
C ASN A 117 4.10 0.50 -8.51
N PRO A 118 3.63 -0.67 -8.99
CA PRO A 118 3.62 -1.89 -8.20
C PRO A 118 5.04 -2.39 -7.89
N VAL A 119 5.19 -3.20 -6.86
CA VAL A 119 6.49 -3.80 -6.48
C VAL A 119 7.04 -4.75 -7.56
N THR A 120 6.20 -5.19 -8.48
CA THR A 120 6.55 -6.08 -9.60
C THR A 120 7.05 -5.34 -10.84
N GLU A 121 6.98 -4.02 -10.87
CA GLU A 121 7.51 -3.21 -11.99
C GLU A 121 9.02 -3.05 -11.84
N VAL A 122 9.78 -3.66 -12.76
CA VAL A 122 11.24 -3.82 -12.63
C VAL A 122 11.99 -2.52 -12.94
N ASP A 123 11.50 -1.76 -13.92
CA ASP A 123 12.20 -0.57 -14.43
C ASP A 123 11.72 0.73 -13.79
N SER A 124 10.77 0.66 -12.86
CA SER A 124 10.23 1.85 -12.21
C SER A 124 11.09 2.32 -11.04
N ASP A 125 11.15 3.62 -10.84
CA ASP A 125 11.74 4.22 -9.65
C ASP A 125 10.78 4.07 -8.47
N PRO A 126 11.14 3.38 -7.37
CA PRO A 126 10.27 3.20 -6.22
C PRO A 126 9.93 4.51 -5.49
N HIS A 127 10.66 5.57 -5.74
CA HIS A 127 10.52 6.84 -5.03
C HIS A 127 10.06 7.99 -5.92
N LYS A 128 9.68 7.72 -7.19
CA LYS A 128 9.31 8.77 -8.12
C LYS A 128 8.16 8.34 -9.01
N LEU A 129 7.17 9.23 -9.15
CA LEU A 129 6.11 9.11 -10.15
C LEU A 129 6.06 10.40 -10.98
N ARG A 130 6.01 10.24 -12.31
CA ARG A 130 5.72 11.33 -13.24
C ARG A 130 4.42 10.98 -13.97
N TYR A 131 3.39 11.79 -13.79
CA TYR A 131 2.03 11.46 -14.21
C TYR A 131 1.27 12.68 -14.70
N ARG A 132 0.10 12.45 -15.28
CA ARG A 132 -0.91 13.45 -15.63
C ARG A 132 -2.14 13.19 -14.79
N THR A 133 -2.81 14.26 -14.38
CA THR A 133 -3.99 14.17 -13.54
C THR A 133 -5.23 13.76 -14.32
N VAL A 134 -5.30 14.15 -15.62
CA VAL A 134 -6.48 13.92 -16.47
C VAL A 134 -6.24 12.74 -17.42
N PRO A 135 -6.99 11.62 -17.28
CA PRO A 135 -6.79 10.40 -18.07
C PRO A 135 -7.46 10.49 -19.46
N VAL A 136 -7.02 11.44 -20.33
CA VAL A 136 -7.58 11.63 -21.67
C VAL A 136 -6.51 11.61 -22.77
N LEU A 137 -6.93 11.30 -23.98
CA LEU A 137 -6.07 11.32 -25.17
C LEU A 137 -6.73 12.16 -26.29
N PRO A 138 -5.99 13.12 -26.91
CA PRO A 138 -4.64 13.55 -26.56
C PRO A 138 -4.60 14.20 -25.18
N PRO A 139 -3.43 14.24 -24.50
CA PRO A 139 -3.31 14.89 -23.18
C PRO A 139 -3.74 16.36 -23.24
N VAL A 140 -4.43 16.81 -22.17
CA VAL A 140 -4.94 18.19 -22.04
C VAL A 140 -4.26 18.95 -20.89
N ASP A 141 -3.47 18.26 -20.09
CA ASP A 141 -2.72 18.78 -18.95
C ASP A 141 -1.22 18.53 -19.14
N GLU A 142 -0.40 19.30 -18.45
CA GLU A 142 1.05 19.07 -18.35
C GLU A 142 1.35 18.10 -17.18
N PRO A 143 2.49 17.37 -17.24
CA PRO A 143 2.78 16.37 -16.22
C PRO A 143 3.23 16.99 -14.90
N ASP A 144 2.92 16.26 -13.83
CA ASP A 144 3.47 16.45 -12.49
C ASP A 144 4.53 15.39 -12.19
N THR A 145 5.50 15.74 -11.35
CA THR A 145 6.50 14.79 -10.83
C THR A 145 6.55 14.88 -9.31
N LEU A 146 6.12 13.80 -8.66
CA LEU A 146 6.15 13.62 -7.21
C LEU A 146 7.32 12.72 -6.83
N VAL A 147 8.07 13.12 -5.80
CA VAL A 147 9.24 12.39 -5.28
C VAL A 147 9.06 12.12 -3.80
N LEU A 148 9.38 10.90 -3.40
CA LEU A 148 9.47 10.45 -2.01
C LEU A 148 10.96 10.44 -1.62
N GLU A 149 11.29 11.11 -0.53
CA GLU A 149 12.63 11.13 0.05
C GLU A 149 12.59 10.42 1.39
N GLU A 150 13.40 9.38 1.57
CA GLU A 150 13.59 8.73 2.87
C GLU A 150 14.49 9.57 3.75
N VAL A 151 14.06 9.82 4.99
CA VAL A 151 14.81 10.61 5.99
C VAL A 151 15.26 9.66 7.11
N PRO A 152 16.58 9.45 7.29
CA PRO A 152 17.10 8.58 8.33
C PRO A 152 16.61 8.99 9.72
N GLN A 153 16.23 7.99 10.53
CA GLN A 153 15.78 8.15 11.91
C GLN A 153 16.66 7.32 12.85
N ALA A 154 16.69 7.71 14.13
CA ALA A 154 17.32 6.89 15.15
C ALA A 154 16.62 5.53 15.24
N LEU A 155 17.41 4.46 15.37
CA LEU A 155 16.86 3.11 15.54
C LEU A 155 16.16 3.00 16.91
N ASP A 156 14.88 2.64 16.89
CA ASP A 156 14.14 2.34 18.14
C ASP A 156 14.71 1.05 18.74
N PRO A 157 15.04 1.01 20.04
CA PRO A 157 15.53 -0.21 20.70
C PRO A 157 14.63 -1.44 20.50
N ARG A 158 13.33 -1.24 20.32
CA ARG A 158 12.37 -2.34 20.03
C ARG A 158 12.55 -2.95 18.64
N CYS A 159 13.22 -2.23 17.73
CA CYS A 159 13.45 -2.61 16.34
C CYS A 159 14.87 -3.17 16.11
N GLU A 160 15.71 -3.20 17.16
CA GLU A 160 17.06 -3.77 17.08
C GLU A 160 17.01 -5.25 16.68
N GLY A 161 17.79 -5.64 15.69
CA GLY A 161 17.82 -7.00 15.14
C GLY A 161 16.66 -7.34 14.20
N MET A 162 15.66 -6.45 14.06
CA MET A 162 14.56 -6.62 13.10
C MET A 162 14.81 -5.84 11.81
N VAL A 163 15.39 -4.65 11.91
CA VAL A 163 15.78 -3.81 10.76
C VAL A 163 17.17 -3.22 10.97
N GLU A 164 17.89 -2.97 9.88
CA GLU A 164 19.23 -2.35 9.95
C GLU A 164 19.17 -0.84 10.10
N LYS A 165 18.11 -0.22 9.60
CA LYS A 165 17.87 1.23 9.64
C LYS A 165 16.38 1.50 9.86
N MET A 166 16.07 2.67 10.42
CA MET A 166 14.73 3.22 10.40
C MET A 166 14.71 4.52 9.61
N VAL A 167 13.63 4.73 8.86
CA VAL A 167 13.44 5.92 8.04
C VAL A 167 12.03 6.47 8.22
N SER A 168 11.89 7.80 8.19
CA SER A 168 10.65 8.52 7.89
C SER A 168 10.68 8.96 6.42
N PHE A 169 9.67 9.69 5.96
CA PHE A 169 9.69 10.17 4.58
C PHE A 169 9.16 11.60 4.46
N ARG A 170 9.55 12.22 3.34
CA ARG A 170 9.01 13.46 2.81
C ARG A 170 8.50 13.22 1.40
N LEU A 171 7.34 13.80 1.06
CA LEU A 171 6.82 13.88 -0.31
C LEU A 171 6.90 15.32 -0.79
N ARG A 172 7.40 15.53 -2.00
CA ARG A 172 7.41 16.85 -2.64
C ARG A 172 7.27 16.76 -4.15
N PHE A 173 6.66 17.76 -4.73
CA PHE A 173 6.70 17.97 -6.16
C PHE A 173 8.04 18.54 -6.59
N THR A 174 8.64 17.99 -7.63
CA THR A 174 9.80 18.53 -8.33
C THR A 174 9.42 19.14 -9.69
N GLU A 175 8.21 18.84 -10.17
CA GLU A 175 7.58 19.41 -11.36
C GLU A 175 6.08 19.49 -11.10
N ARG A 176 5.45 20.65 -11.38
CA ARG A 176 3.99 20.85 -11.40
C ARG A 176 3.57 21.58 -12.65
N ASP A 177 2.52 21.11 -13.30
CA ASP A 177 2.07 21.67 -14.58
C ASP A 177 3.23 21.83 -15.58
N GLY A 178 4.12 20.84 -15.68
CA GLY A 178 5.28 20.86 -16.56
C GLY A 178 6.38 21.86 -16.17
N LYS A 179 6.31 22.49 -15.02
CA LYS A 179 7.28 23.50 -14.54
C LYS A 179 8.03 22.98 -13.31
N PRO A 180 9.32 23.35 -13.16
CA PRO A 180 10.07 23.04 -11.95
C PRO A 180 9.34 23.55 -10.70
N ALA A 181 9.26 22.73 -9.68
CA ALA A 181 8.62 23.01 -8.40
C ALA A 181 9.47 22.49 -7.22
N ASP A 182 9.18 22.97 -6.02
CA ASP A 182 9.74 22.45 -4.76
C ASP A 182 8.67 22.56 -3.66
N ASP A 183 7.51 21.94 -3.93
CA ASP A 183 6.34 22.01 -3.05
C ASP A 183 6.29 20.78 -2.15
N VAL A 184 6.49 20.96 -0.85
CA VAL A 184 6.37 19.89 0.14
C VAL A 184 4.88 19.55 0.35
N VAL A 185 4.52 18.30 0.03
CA VAL A 185 3.18 17.75 0.21
C VAL A 185 3.02 17.20 1.64
N HIS A 186 4.02 16.46 2.09
CA HIS A 186 4.02 15.81 3.40
C HIS A 186 5.45 15.66 3.91
N GLU A 187 5.62 15.79 5.24
CA GLU A 187 6.87 15.50 5.91
C GLU A 187 6.59 14.92 7.29
N ASP A 188 7.06 13.72 7.54
CA ASP A 188 6.98 13.09 8.85
C ASP A 188 7.92 13.80 9.84
N GLN A 189 7.37 14.36 10.91
CA GLN A 189 8.17 14.88 12.03
C GLN A 189 8.76 13.74 12.88
N ARG A 190 8.13 12.59 12.85
CA ARG A 190 8.54 11.35 13.52
C ARG A 190 7.79 10.18 12.89
N ILE A 191 8.33 8.97 12.97
CA ILE A 191 7.62 7.77 12.56
C ILE A 191 6.44 7.52 13.52
N PRO A 192 5.18 7.49 13.03
CA PRO A 192 4.04 7.10 13.85
C PRO A 192 4.21 5.67 14.37
N SER A 193 3.90 5.43 15.65
CA SER A 193 4.04 4.10 16.26
C SER A 193 3.24 3.00 15.57
N SER A 194 2.15 3.37 14.88
CA SER A 194 1.31 2.46 14.08
C SER A 194 2.02 1.86 12.86
N ARG A 195 3.14 2.44 12.41
CA ARG A 195 3.91 1.94 11.28
C ARG A 195 4.96 0.89 11.69
N GLY A 196 5.19 0.67 12.99
CA GLY A 196 6.14 -0.32 13.49
C GLY A 196 7.61 -0.01 13.17
N CYS A 197 8.40 -1.06 12.90
CA CYS A 197 9.82 -0.97 12.57
C CYS A 197 10.01 -0.74 11.06
N VAL A 198 9.89 0.52 10.66
CA VAL A 198 9.92 0.93 9.24
C VAL A 198 11.33 0.93 8.71
N ALA A 199 11.58 0.14 7.67
CA ALA A 199 12.86 0.04 6.98
C ALA A 199 12.91 0.80 5.64
N GLY A 200 11.74 1.17 5.09
CA GLY A 200 11.66 1.88 3.81
C GLY A 200 10.24 2.28 3.44
N TYR A 201 10.14 3.00 2.35
CA TYR A 201 8.89 3.42 1.74
C TYR A 201 8.94 3.26 0.23
N ARG A 202 7.76 3.16 -0.40
CA ARG A 202 7.61 3.15 -1.84
C ARG A 202 6.46 4.05 -2.24
N LEU A 203 6.68 4.94 -3.21
CA LEU A 203 5.61 5.72 -3.83
C LEU A 203 4.88 4.82 -4.83
N GLY A 204 3.70 4.33 -4.43
CA GLY A 204 3.01 3.25 -5.12
C GLY A 204 1.96 3.72 -6.12
N GLY A 205 1.37 4.91 -5.96
CA GLY A 205 0.36 5.38 -6.90
C GLY A 205 -0.21 6.76 -6.58
N ILE A 206 -1.03 7.26 -7.50
CA ILE A 206 -1.81 8.49 -7.34
C ILE A 206 -3.26 8.19 -7.72
N VAL A 207 -4.17 8.55 -6.84
CA VAL A 207 -5.62 8.54 -7.13
C VAL A 207 -6.08 9.99 -7.26
N SER A 208 -6.70 10.32 -8.39
CA SER A 208 -7.27 11.64 -8.67
C SER A 208 -8.80 11.56 -8.75
N GLY A 209 -9.48 12.54 -8.21
CA GLY A 209 -10.93 12.66 -8.25
C GLY A 209 -11.38 14.08 -8.50
N THR A 210 -12.67 14.26 -8.73
CA THR A 210 -13.27 15.58 -8.90
C THR A 210 -14.34 15.79 -7.84
N ALA A 211 -14.15 16.77 -6.97
CA ALA A 211 -15.14 17.16 -5.98
C ALA A 211 -16.31 17.92 -6.62
N MET A 212 -17.45 18.00 -5.91
CA MET A 212 -18.54 18.89 -6.28
C MET A 212 -18.01 20.31 -6.41
N GLY A 213 -18.33 20.96 -7.54
CA GLY A 213 -17.77 22.27 -7.90
C GLY A 213 -16.57 22.21 -8.84
N GLY A 214 -16.11 21.02 -9.24
CA GLY A 214 -15.10 20.83 -10.28
C GLY A 214 -13.64 20.90 -9.79
N ALA A 215 -13.42 21.01 -8.48
CA ALA A 215 -12.06 21.02 -7.93
C ALA A 215 -11.45 19.60 -8.00
N THR A 216 -10.21 19.50 -8.48
CA THR A 216 -9.44 18.26 -8.44
C THR A 216 -8.99 17.98 -7.02
N VAL A 217 -9.14 16.73 -6.59
CA VAL A 217 -8.63 16.19 -5.32
C VAL A 217 -7.73 15.00 -5.60
N GLU A 218 -6.60 14.91 -4.93
CA GLU A 218 -5.61 13.87 -5.17
C GLU A 218 -5.10 13.27 -3.87
N VAL A 219 -4.74 12.01 -3.95
CA VAL A 219 -4.11 11.26 -2.86
C VAL A 219 -2.93 10.47 -3.39
N ALA A 220 -1.78 10.58 -2.76
CA ALA A 220 -0.65 9.70 -3.00
C ALA A 220 -0.81 8.42 -2.16
N LEU A 221 -0.64 7.27 -2.80
CA LEU A 221 -0.59 5.98 -2.15
C LEU A 221 0.87 5.63 -1.87
N VAL A 222 1.23 5.50 -0.60
CA VAL A 222 2.59 5.19 -0.17
C VAL A 222 2.57 3.84 0.53
N MET A 223 3.47 2.95 0.13
CA MET A 223 3.68 1.68 0.82
C MET A 223 4.74 1.86 1.89
N VAL A 224 4.40 1.49 3.11
CA VAL A 224 5.30 1.38 4.25
C VAL A 224 5.91 -0.01 4.24
N LEU A 225 7.23 -0.11 4.19
CA LEU A 225 7.97 -1.35 4.27
C LEU A 225 8.50 -1.51 5.70
N SER A 226 7.99 -2.48 6.43
CA SER A 226 8.36 -2.73 7.83
C SER A 226 8.88 -4.15 8.02
N ALA A 227 9.51 -4.43 9.17
CA ALA A 227 9.93 -5.78 9.49
C ALA A 227 8.73 -6.74 9.50
N GLY A 228 8.83 -7.83 8.75
CA GLY A 228 7.89 -8.96 8.72
C GLY A 228 8.56 -10.25 9.18
N PHE A 229 7.84 -11.37 9.11
CA PHE A 229 8.35 -12.67 9.58
C PHE A 229 9.41 -13.27 8.64
N GLU A 230 9.19 -13.20 7.32
CA GLU A 230 10.09 -13.78 6.32
C GLU A 230 10.62 -12.73 5.32
N GLY A 231 10.56 -11.46 5.69
CA GLY A 231 11.00 -10.35 4.86
C GLY A 231 10.39 -9.04 5.33
N GLN A 232 10.19 -8.11 4.40
CA GLN A 232 9.51 -6.84 4.71
C GLN A 232 8.03 -6.96 4.39
N ASP A 233 7.18 -6.63 5.35
CA ASP A 233 5.75 -6.43 5.10
C ASP A 233 5.51 -5.08 4.44
N GLY A 234 4.62 -5.06 3.45
CA GLY A 234 4.16 -3.83 2.79
C GLY A 234 2.73 -3.49 3.17
N ARG A 235 2.52 -2.29 3.74
CA ARG A 235 1.19 -1.77 4.11
C ARG A 235 0.98 -0.41 3.51
N TRP A 236 -0.27 -0.11 3.15
CA TRP A 236 -0.59 1.13 2.46
C TRP A 236 -0.99 2.24 3.42
N ILE A 237 -0.54 3.45 3.10
CA ILE A 237 -1.06 4.69 3.64
C ILE A 237 -1.42 5.63 2.50
N ALA A 238 -2.43 6.45 2.71
CA ALA A 238 -2.88 7.47 1.77
C ALA A 238 -2.48 8.85 2.31
N ILE A 239 -1.85 9.66 1.47
CA ILE A 239 -1.38 11.01 1.81
C ILE A 239 -2.14 12.04 0.95
N PRO A 240 -2.89 12.97 1.56
CA PRO A 240 -3.57 14.01 0.81
C PRO A 240 -2.60 14.90 0.06
N ILE A 241 -2.86 15.13 -1.23
CA ILE A 241 -2.15 16.13 -2.03
C ILE A 241 -3.00 17.39 -2.02
N LYS A 242 -2.56 18.39 -1.27
CA LYS A 242 -3.25 19.68 -1.25
C LYS A 242 -2.98 20.42 -2.55
N THR A 243 -4.05 20.72 -3.30
CA THR A 243 -3.94 21.66 -4.42
C THR A 243 -3.58 23.03 -3.86
N ALA A 244 -2.62 23.70 -4.49
CA ALA A 244 -2.35 25.11 -4.17
C ALA A 244 -3.63 25.94 -4.39
N PRO A 245 -3.94 26.89 -3.51
CA PRO A 245 -5.14 27.73 -3.61
C PRO A 245 -5.15 28.59 -4.87
#